data_11c40bcd3abd71008b9ce08de5a9af56
#
_entry.id   11c40bcd3abd71008b9ce08de5a9af56
#
_cell.length_a   1.000
_cell.length_b   1.000
_cell.length_c   1.000
_cell.angle_alpha   90.00
_cell.angle_beta   90.00
_cell.angle_gamma   90.00
#
_symmetry.space_group_name_H-M   'P 1'
#
loop_
_entity.id
_entity.type
_entity.pdbx_description
1 polymer ?
#
loop_
_entity_poly.entity_id
_entity_poly.type
_entity_poly.pdbx_seq_one_letter_code
_entity_poly.pdbx_strand_id
1 'polypeptide(L)'
;MSDLQKPELKVSVISDYICPFCFIGHKRLESLRDHYDLKINWCFVEIHPDTPPLGHDVALLNYSEDTWNSLMQNLQQLASEENITLSPQTRVTNSRKALLLAEASKQLGADVFYPLHESLFNAYFVEGQNIGDEQVLRKLAADCNLPDELIEAAWSDPYTQGPEDKTPQALLPYLQYAGAIQATSVPTFIFNKEILSGVVSKDELRQAARNMTG
;
A
#
# COMPACT_ATOMS: atom_id res chain seq x y z
N MET A 1 4.97 1.49 -38.42
CA MET A 1 3.80 1.24 -37.55
C MET A 1 3.86 2.34 -36.53
N SER A 2 2.91 3.28 -36.52
CA SER A 2 2.89 4.35 -35.53
C SER A 2 2.73 3.71 -34.15
N ASP A 3 3.69 3.93 -33.24
CA ASP A 3 3.52 3.70 -31.82
C ASP A 3 2.34 4.57 -31.36
N LEU A 4 1.17 3.97 -31.27
CA LEU A 4 0.01 4.62 -30.68
C LEU A 4 0.35 4.78 -29.19
N GLN A 5 0.74 6.00 -28.84
CA GLN A 5 1.05 6.35 -27.46
C GLN A 5 -0.18 6.05 -26.60
N LYS A 6 -0.02 5.23 -25.56
CA LYS A 6 -1.11 4.91 -24.63
C LYS A 6 -1.66 6.19 -24.02
N PRO A 7 -2.98 6.35 -23.89
CA PRO A 7 -3.57 7.51 -23.23
C PRO A 7 -3.12 7.57 -21.76
N GLU A 8 -2.80 8.77 -21.28
CA GLU A 8 -2.44 9.00 -19.88
C GLU A 8 -3.65 8.75 -18.99
N LEU A 9 -3.45 8.02 -17.89
CA LEU A 9 -4.44 7.75 -16.85
C LEU A 9 -3.87 8.09 -15.49
N LYS A 10 -4.46 9.08 -14.81
CA LYS A 10 -4.08 9.49 -13.45
C LYS A 10 -5.01 8.91 -12.42
N VAL A 11 -4.47 8.20 -11.44
CA VAL A 11 -5.23 7.58 -10.35
C VAL A 11 -4.58 7.94 -9.02
N SER A 12 -5.35 8.42 -8.03
CA SER A 12 -4.87 8.47 -6.65
C SER A 12 -5.31 7.22 -5.91
N VAL A 13 -4.45 6.68 -5.06
CA VAL A 13 -4.73 5.46 -4.28
C VAL A 13 -4.41 5.69 -2.83
N ILE A 14 -5.42 5.58 -1.96
CA ILE A 14 -5.21 5.58 -0.50
C ILE A 14 -4.91 4.15 -0.09
N SER A 15 -3.77 3.93 0.57
CA SER A 15 -3.22 2.58 0.80
C SER A 15 -2.38 2.49 2.07
N ASP A 16 -2.28 1.26 2.60
CA ASP A 16 -1.33 0.87 3.64
C ASP A 16 -0.69 -0.48 3.30
N TYR A 17 0.58 -0.64 3.60
CA TYR A 17 1.34 -1.87 3.33
C TYR A 17 0.90 -3.08 4.17
N ILE A 18 0.20 -2.88 5.28
CA ILE A 18 -0.32 -3.98 6.12
C ILE A 18 -1.75 -4.40 5.75
N CYS A 19 -2.37 -3.72 4.77
CA CYS A 19 -3.68 -4.10 4.27
C CYS A 19 -3.56 -5.10 3.11
N PRO A 20 -4.02 -6.35 3.26
CA PRO A 20 -3.91 -7.36 2.20
C PRO A 20 -4.73 -7.00 0.95
N PHE A 21 -5.84 -6.29 1.13
CA PHE A 21 -6.65 -5.82 0.00
C PHE A 21 -5.97 -4.68 -0.77
N CYS A 22 -5.08 -3.91 -0.12
CA CYS A 22 -4.22 -2.94 -0.79
C CYS A 22 -3.21 -3.64 -1.71
N PHE A 23 -2.62 -4.75 -1.27
CA PHE A 23 -1.71 -5.54 -2.10
C PHE A 23 -2.42 -6.12 -3.33
N ILE A 24 -3.59 -6.74 -3.14
CA ILE A 24 -4.41 -7.27 -4.24
C ILE A 24 -4.85 -6.13 -5.17
N GLY A 25 -5.30 -5.03 -4.61
CA GLY A 25 -5.72 -3.85 -5.36
C GLY A 25 -4.60 -3.23 -6.18
N HIS A 26 -3.37 -3.18 -5.64
CA HIS A 26 -2.18 -2.78 -6.37
C HIS A 26 -1.95 -3.67 -7.61
N LYS A 27 -1.96 -4.99 -7.45
CA LYS A 27 -1.79 -5.94 -8.56
C LYS A 27 -2.88 -5.78 -9.63
N ARG A 28 -4.11 -5.57 -9.22
CA ARG A 28 -5.23 -5.33 -10.15
C ARG A 28 -5.09 -4.02 -10.90
N LEU A 29 -4.68 -2.94 -10.21
CA LEU A 29 -4.47 -1.63 -10.82
C LEU A 29 -3.33 -1.66 -11.85
N GLU A 30 -2.23 -2.36 -11.56
CA GLU A 30 -1.10 -2.49 -12.47
C GLU A 30 -1.50 -3.11 -13.83
N SER A 31 -2.55 -3.94 -13.89
CA SER A 31 -3.06 -4.49 -15.15
C SER A 31 -3.57 -3.42 -16.13
N LEU A 32 -3.83 -2.19 -15.68
CA LEU A 32 -4.21 -1.08 -16.55
C LEU A 32 -3.04 -0.56 -17.39
N ARG A 33 -1.79 -0.83 -17.00
CA ARG A 33 -0.59 -0.44 -17.76
C ARG A 33 -0.54 -1.07 -19.15
N ASP A 34 -1.25 -2.16 -19.38
CA ASP A 34 -1.36 -2.76 -20.71
C ASP A 34 -2.04 -1.83 -21.71
N HIS A 35 -2.93 -0.95 -21.24
CA HIS A 35 -3.79 -0.10 -22.05
C HIS A 35 -3.53 1.40 -21.86
N TYR A 36 -2.94 1.81 -20.75
CA TYR A 36 -2.77 3.22 -20.37
C TYR A 36 -1.32 3.52 -19.96
N ASP A 37 -0.89 4.78 -20.20
CA ASP A 37 0.25 5.36 -19.49
C ASP A 37 -0.21 5.74 -18.08
N LEU A 38 -0.13 4.76 -17.16
CA LEU A 38 -0.69 4.84 -15.82
C LEU A 38 0.21 5.64 -14.89
N LYS A 39 -0.30 6.74 -14.36
CA LYS A 39 0.34 7.60 -13.35
C LYS A 39 -0.41 7.45 -12.03
N ILE A 40 0.23 6.89 -11.03
CA ILE A 40 -0.40 6.64 -9.73
C ILE A 40 0.16 7.61 -8.69
N ASN A 41 -0.73 8.35 -8.03
CA ASN A 41 -0.43 9.11 -6.83
C ASN A 41 -0.76 8.25 -5.60
N TRP A 42 0.26 7.63 -5.01
CA TRP A 42 0.12 6.83 -3.79
C TRP A 42 -0.04 7.74 -2.58
N CYS A 43 -1.16 7.63 -1.89
CA CYS A 43 -1.51 8.38 -0.68
C CYS A 43 -1.45 7.41 0.50
N PHE A 44 -0.38 7.46 1.29
CA PHE A 44 -0.16 6.50 2.37
C PHE A 44 -0.85 6.94 3.66
N VAL A 45 -1.63 6.02 4.25
CA VAL A 45 -2.31 6.22 5.54
C VAL A 45 -2.11 5.01 6.43
N GLU A 46 -1.93 5.22 7.72
CA GLU A 46 -1.86 4.14 8.70
C GLU A 46 -3.27 3.68 9.09
N ILE A 47 -3.57 2.40 8.89
CA ILE A 47 -4.87 1.83 9.31
C ILE A 47 -4.87 1.32 10.76
N HIS A 48 -3.70 1.06 11.33
CA HIS A 48 -3.49 0.63 12.72
C HIS A 48 -2.34 1.42 13.37
N PRO A 49 -2.49 2.75 13.58
CA PRO A 49 -1.43 3.61 14.10
C PRO A 49 -1.02 3.28 15.55
N ASP A 50 -1.91 2.60 16.29
CA ASP A 50 -1.74 2.14 17.66
C ASP A 50 -0.95 0.81 17.78
N THR A 51 -0.63 0.17 16.67
CA THR A 51 0.18 -1.05 16.69
C THR A 51 1.60 -0.74 17.20
N PRO A 52 2.10 -1.47 18.24
CA PRO A 52 3.45 -1.26 18.73
C PRO A 52 4.51 -1.41 17.61
N PRO A 53 5.69 -0.77 17.71
CA PRO A 53 6.73 -0.83 16.67
C PRO A 53 7.14 -2.25 16.26
N LEU A 54 7.15 -3.20 17.22
CA LEU A 54 7.44 -4.61 16.94
C LEU A 54 6.21 -5.42 16.51
N GLY A 55 5.05 -4.77 16.44
CA GLY A 55 3.79 -5.45 16.17
C GLY A 55 3.28 -6.30 17.34
N HIS A 56 2.22 -7.05 17.11
CA HIS A 56 1.64 -7.99 18.07
C HIS A 56 1.08 -9.23 17.35
N ASP A 57 0.79 -10.27 18.13
CA ASP A 57 0.19 -11.49 17.59
C ASP A 57 -1.20 -11.19 16.99
N VAL A 58 -1.51 -11.77 15.84
CA VAL A 58 -2.82 -11.65 15.18
C VAL A 58 -3.97 -12.16 16.05
N ALA A 59 -3.71 -13.09 16.98
CA ALA A 59 -4.70 -13.57 17.94
C ALA A 59 -5.27 -12.45 18.83
N LEU A 60 -4.54 -11.34 19.02
CA LEU A 60 -5.00 -10.17 19.77
C LEU A 60 -6.08 -9.34 19.03
N LEU A 61 -6.34 -9.63 17.77
CA LEU A 61 -7.45 -9.01 17.04
C LEU A 61 -8.84 -9.51 17.51
N ASN A 62 -8.87 -10.56 18.35
CA ASN A 62 -10.06 -11.11 18.97
C ASN A 62 -11.19 -11.50 18.01
N TYR A 63 -10.87 -11.89 16.78
CA TYR A 63 -11.85 -12.51 15.89
C TYR A 63 -12.22 -13.90 16.41
N SER A 64 -13.49 -14.30 16.22
CA SER A 64 -13.85 -15.71 16.40
C SER A 64 -13.14 -16.56 15.35
N GLU A 65 -12.89 -17.84 15.66
CA GLU A 65 -12.22 -18.77 14.74
C GLU A 65 -12.96 -18.87 13.39
N ASP A 66 -14.27 -18.94 13.41
CA ASP A 66 -15.09 -18.99 12.19
C ASP A 66 -14.97 -17.71 11.36
N THR A 67 -14.98 -16.55 12.01
CA THR A 67 -14.80 -15.26 11.33
C THR A 67 -13.43 -15.17 10.70
N TRP A 68 -12.38 -15.55 11.44
CA TRP A 68 -11.00 -15.55 10.96
C TRP A 68 -10.82 -16.48 9.76
N ASN A 69 -11.31 -17.71 9.86
CA ASN A 69 -11.22 -18.70 8.78
C ASN A 69 -11.93 -18.23 7.52
N SER A 70 -13.13 -17.66 7.64
CA SER A 70 -13.90 -17.12 6.51
C SER A 70 -13.16 -15.95 5.85
N LEU A 71 -12.57 -15.06 6.64
CA LEU A 71 -11.79 -13.92 6.15
C LEU A 71 -10.54 -14.38 5.41
N MET A 72 -9.82 -15.37 5.96
CA MET A 72 -8.62 -15.92 5.33
C MET A 72 -8.94 -16.70 4.05
N GLN A 73 -10.02 -17.44 4.00
CA GLN A 73 -10.45 -18.13 2.78
C GLN A 73 -10.78 -17.14 1.66
N ASN A 74 -11.54 -16.08 1.97
CA ASN A 74 -11.84 -15.02 0.99
C ASN A 74 -10.57 -14.34 0.50
N LEU A 75 -9.66 -14.01 1.41
CA LEU A 75 -8.38 -13.38 1.06
C LEU A 75 -7.53 -14.27 0.17
N GLN A 76 -7.43 -15.57 0.48
CA GLN A 76 -6.69 -16.54 -0.34
C GLN A 76 -7.30 -16.70 -1.74
N GLN A 77 -8.64 -16.71 -1.85
CA GLN A 77 -9.30 -16.74 -3.15
C GLN A 77 -8.93 -15.51 -3.99
N LEU A 78 -9.07 -14.31 -3.43
CA LEU A 78 -8.74 -13.05 -4.12
C LEU A 78 -7.26 -12.97 -4.51
N ALA A 79 -6.37 -13.45 -3.66
CA ALA A 79 -4.93 -13.50 -3.95
C ALA A 79 -4.63 -14.48 -5.09
N SER A 80 -5.29 -15.64 -5.12
CA SER A 80 -5.09 -16.64 -6.17
C SER A 80 -5.52 -16.13 -7.56
N GLU A 81 -6.52 -15.26 -7.65
CA GLU A 81 -6.94 -14.60 -8.90
C GLU A 81 -5.82 -13.72 -9.49
N GLU A 82 -4.92 -13.24 -8.63
CA GLU A 82 -3.76 -12.44 -9.01
C GLU A 82 -2.44 -13.24 -9.06
N ASN A 83 -2.50 -14.56 -8.94
CA ASN A 83 -1.35 -15.47 -8.85
C ASN A 83 -0.43 -15.16 -7.64
N ILE A 84 -0.99 -14.66 -6.55
CA ILE A 84 -0.29 -14.38 -5.31
C ILE A 84 -0.46 -15.57 -4.36
N THR A 85 0.65 -16.07 -3.83
CA THR A 85 0.66 -17.04 -2.73
C THR A 85 0.99 -16.28 -1.44
N LEU A 86 0.01 -16.16 -0.55
CA LEU A 86 0.20 -15.46 0.72
C LEU A 86 0.87 -16.37 1.75
N SER A 87 1.83 -15.83 2.49
CA SER A 87 2.37 -16.48 3.69
C SER A 87 1.33 -16.45 4.83
N PRO A 88 1.37 -17.42 5.76
CA PRO A 88 0.54 -17.34 6.96
C PRO A 88 0.84 -16.07 7.75
N GLN A 89 -0.19 -15.25 7.98
CA GLN A 89 -0.05 -14.04 8.78
C GLN A 89 -0.23 -14.37 10.26
N THR A 90 0.83 -14.31 11.03
CA THR A 90 0.82 -14.57 12.48
C THR A 90 0.99 -13.29 13.31
N ARG A 91 1.30 -12.18 12.65
CA ARG A 91 1.61 -10.91 13.32
C ARG A 91 0.96 -9.73 12.60
N VAL A 92 0.35 -8.86 13.37
CA VAL A 92 0.00 -7.50 12.94
C VAL A 92 1.23 -6.62 13.13
N THR A 93 1.64 -5.93 12.08
CA THR A 93 2.86 -5.11 12.04
C THR A 93 2.51 -3.63 12.09
N ASN A 94 3.43 -2.80 12.63
CA ASN A 94 3.36 -1.35 12.48
C ASN A 94 3.89 -0.96 11.10
N SER A 95 3.09 -0.22 10.32
CA SER A 95 3.45 0.18 8.94
C SER A 95 4.17 1.53 8.85
N ARG A 96 4.22 2.31 9.92
CA ARG A 96 4.67 3.72 9.91
C ARG A 96 6.01 3.93 9.22
N LYS A 97 7.05 3.20 9.61
CA LYS A 97 8.38 3.33 9.00
C LYS A 97 8.41 2.90 7.54
N ALA A 98 7.65 1.86 7.17
CA ALA A 98 7.52 1.42 5.79
C ALA A 98 6.85 2.47 4.91
N LEU A 99 5.77 3.11 5.40
CA LEU A 99 5.07 4.18 4.71
C LEU A 99 5.96 5.41 4.51
N LEU A 100 6.69 5.82 5.56
CA LEU A 100 7.64 6.94 5.49
C LEU A 100 8.77 6.67 4.51
N LEU A 101 9.30 5.46 4.51
CA LEU A 101 10.36 5.05 3.59
C LEU A 101 9.89 5.10 2.14
N ALA A 102 8.70 4.56 1.87
CA ALA A 102 8.10 4.59 0.55
C ALA A 102 7.79 6.04 0.11
N GLU A 103 7.28 6.88 1.00
CA GLU A 103 7.03 8.29 0.71
C GLU A 103 8.31 9.02 0.33
N ALA A 104 9.37 8.84 1.10
CA ALA A 104 10.67 9.45 0.84
C ALA A 104 11.27 8.98 -0.50
N SER A 105 11.09 7.70 -0.86
CA SER A 105 11.64 7.14 -2.09
C SER A 105 11.04 7.75 -3.37
N LYS A 106 9.86 8.36 -3.31
CA LYS A 106 9.21 9.02 -4.46
C LYS A 106 10.08 10.13 -5.08
N GLN A 107 10.88 10.83 -4.27
CA GLN A 107 11.78 11.88 -4.76
C GLN A 107 12.92 11.34 -5.64
N LEU A 108 13.22 10.05 -5.58
CA LEU A 108 14.22 9.39 -6.41
C LEU A 108 13.64 8.90 -7.76
N GLY A 109 12.33 9.09 -7.96
CA GLY A 109 11.65 8.72 -9.19
C GLY A 109 11.09 7.30 -9.21
N ALA A 110 10.40 6.99 -10.30
CA ALA A 110 9.64 5.75 -10.46
C ALA A 110 10.53 4.48 -10.42
N ASP A 111 11.74 4.58 -10.96
CA ASP A 111 12.67 3.45 -11.06
C ASP A 111 13.20 2.97 -9.70
N VAL A 112 13.10 3.79 -8.67
CA VAL A 112 13.43 3.44 -7.29
C VAL A 112 12.17 3.17 -6.47
N PHE A 113 11.15 4.03 -6.62
CA PHE A 113 9.91 3.91 -5.86
C PHE A 113 9.17 2.59 -6.11
N TYR A 114 8.93 2.21 -7.38
CA TYR A 114 8.12 1.01 -7.66
C TYR A 114 8.78 -0.29 -7.23
N PRO A 115 10.08 -0.53 -7.42
CA PRO A 115 10.75 -1.70 -6.85
C PRO A 115 10.62 -1.78 -5.32
N LEU A 116 10.81 -0.68 -4.61
CA LEU A 116 10.63 -0.65 -3.15
C LEU A 116 9.17 -0.91 -2.75
N HIS A 117 8.21 -0.25 -3.42
CA HIS A 117 6.78 -0.40 -3.19
C HIS A 117 6.32 -1.86 -3.34
N GLU A 118 6.77 -2.54 -4.37
CA GLU A 118 6.53 -3.96 -4.62
C GLU A 118 7.19 -4.83 -3.54
N SER A 119 8.46 -4.53 -3.20
CA SER A 119 9.22 -5.28 -2.20
C SER A 119 8.60 -5.20 -0.80
N LEU A 120 8.05 -4.05 -0.41
CA LEU A 120 7.37 -3.88 0.88
C LEU A 120 6.14 -4.78 1.00
N PHE A 121 5.30 -4.83 -0.02
CA PHE A 121 4.15 -5.74 -0.05
C PHE A 121 4.57 -7.21 -0.07
N ASN A 122 5.54 -7.56 -0.90
CA ASN A 122 6.03 -8.95 -1.01
C ASN A 122 6.68 -9.41 0.30
N ALA A 123 7.54 -8.59 0.92
CA ALA A 123 8.17 -8.90 2.19
C ALA A 123 7.13 -9.25 3.26
N TYR A 124 6.07 -8.46 3.38
CA TYR A 124 5.05 -8.69 4.41
C TYR A 124 4.12 -9.85 4.05
N PHE A 125 3.53 -9.85 2.85
CA PHE A 125 2.47 -10.79 2.51
C PHE A 125 2.94 -12.12 1.89
N VAL A 126 4.07 -12.12 1.20
CA VAL A 126 4.58 -13.32 0.52
C VAL A 126 5.70 -13.98 1.31
N GLU A 127 6.62 -13.19 1.87
CA GLU A 127 7.79 -13.70 2.58
C GLU A 127 7.57 -13.78 4.11
N GLY A 128 6.49 -13.21 4.64
CA GLY A 128 6.15 -13.22 6.06
C GLY A 128 7.12 -12.41 6.92
N GLN A 129 7.82 -11.44 6.34
CA GLN A 129 8.76 -10.57 7.05
C GLN A 129 8.02 -9.46 7.79
N ASN A 130 8.59 -9.03 8.92
CA ASN A 130 8.04 -7.92 9.69
C ASN A 130 8.52 -6.57 9.13
N ILE A 131 7.69 -5.88 8.32
CA ILE A 131 8.01 -4.54 7.79
C ILE A 131 7.93 -3.41 8.85
N GLY A 132 7.63 -3.72 10.11
CA GLY A 132 7.84 -2.82 11.26
C GLY A 132 9.27 -2.90 11.80
N ASP A 133 10.03 -3.93 11.43
CA ASP A 133 11.43 -4.11 11.82
C ASP A 133 12.34 -3.26 10.93
N GLU A 134 13.10 -2.39 11.57
CA GLU A 134 14.02 -1.47 10.90
C GLU A 134 15.11 -2.19 10.10
N GLN A 135 15.57 -3.36 10.56
CA GLN A 135 16.60 -4.13 9.86
C GLN A 135 16.04 -4.70 8.54
N VAL A 136 14.79 -5.16 8.56
CA VAL A 136 14.09 -5.60 7.33
C VAL A 136 13.96 -4.45 6.36
N LEU A 137 13.49 -3.28 6.83
CA LEU A 137 13.31 -2.11 5.98
C LEU A 137 14.61 -1.58 5.39
N ARG A 138 15.70 -1.55 6.18
CA ARG A 138 17.03 -1.14 5.68
C ARG A 138 17.55 -2.07 4.60
N LYS A 139 17.33 -3.38 4.77
CA LYS A 139 17.70 -4.35 3.74
C LYS A 139 16.91 -4.11 2.44
N LEU A 140 15.59 -3.97 2.51
CA LEU A 140 14.76 -3.69 1.33
C LEU A 140 15.15 -2.37 0.64
N ALA A 141 15.45 -1.34 1.42
CA ALA A 141 15.92 -0.06 0.93
C ALA A 141 17.26 -0.19 0.18
N ALA A 142 18.22 -0.92 0.76
CA ALA A 142 19.53 -1.16 0.15
C ALA A 142 19.39 -1.96 -1.16
N ASP A 143 18.55 -2.99 -1.18
CA ASP A 143 18.27 -3.80 -2.37
C ASP A 143 17.64 -2.95 -3.52
N CYS A 144 16.99 -1.83 -3.16
CA CYS A 144 16.41 -0.85 -4.10
C CYS A 144 17.30 0.40 -4.32
N ASN A 145 18.53 0.41 -3.83
CA ASN A 145 19.50 1.51 -3.95
C ASN A 145 19.05 2.84 -3.32
N LEU A 146 18.30 2.78 -2.21
CA LEU A 146 18.00 3.99 -1.44
C LEU A 146 19.25 4.43 -0.66
N PRO A 147 19.62 5.73 -0.70
CA PRO A 147 20.70 6.26 0.13
C PRO A 147 20.37 6.21 1.62
N ASP A 148 21.35 5.88 2.46
CA ASP A 148 21.18 5.84 3.92
C ASP A 148 20.71 7.19 4.48
N GLU A 149 21.20 8.31 3.94
CA GLU A 149 20.80 9.67 4.35
C GLU A 149 19.31 9.91 4.13
N LEU A 150 18.73 9.31 3.08
CA LEU A 150 17.30 9.41 2.82
C LEU A 150 16.46 8.60 3.81
N ILE A 151 16.96 7.44 4.21
CA ILE A 151 16.32 6.58 5.21
C ILE A 151 16.30 7.30 6.57
N GLU A 152 17.46 7.86 6.98
CA GLU A 152 17.56 8.62 8.23
C GLU A 152 16.66 9.86 8.21
N ALA A 153 16.62 10.58 7.11
CA ALA A 153 15.74 11.73 6.94
C ALA A 153 14.25 11.35 7.02
N ALA A 154 13.85 10.25 6.37
CA ALA A 154 12.47 9.75 6.40
C ALA A 154 12.01 9.40 7.82
N TRP A 155 12.91 8.89 8.66
CA TRP A 155 12.60 8.45 10.02
C TRP A 155 12.96 9.48 11.10
N SER A 156 13.43 10.67 10.73
CA SER A 156 13.82 11.74 11.66
C SER A 156 12.62 12.49 12.26
N ASP A 157 11.41 12.33 11.70
CA ASP A 157 10.21 12.96 12.21
C ASP A 157 9.96 12.53 13.67
N PRO A 158 9.74 13.47 14.61
CA PRO A 158 9.50 13.16 16.02
C PRO A 158 8.36 12.15 16.26
N TYR A 159 7.40 12.08 15.33
CA TYR A 159 6.27 11.18 15.41
C TYR A 159 6.51 9.82 14.75
N THR A 160 7.70 9.57 14.20
CA THR A 160 8.06 8.24 13.64
C THR A 160 8.03 7.15 14.72
N GLN A 161 8.43 7.50 15.96
CA GLN A 161 8.37 6.63 17.13
C GLN A 161 7.46 7.24 18.22
N GLY A 162 6.66 8.22 17.82
CA GLY A 162 5.88 9.03 18.75
C GLY A 162 4.56 8.40 19.17
N PRO A 163 3.76 9.18 19.94
CA PRO A 163 2.46 8.72 20.41
C PRO A 163 1.55 8.30 19.24
N GLU A 164 0.74 7.30 19.49
CA GLU A 164 -0.19 6.68 18.53
C GLU A 164 -1.17 7.68 17.89
N ASP A 165 -1.49 8.75 18.62
CA ASP A 165 -2.41 9.83 18.21
C ASP A 165 -1.77 10.89 17.27
N LYS A 166 -0.47 10.72 16.93
CA LYS A 166 0.27 11.67 16.07
C LYS A 166 0.68 11.05 14.76
N THR A 167 0.31 11.72 13.68
CA THR A 167 0.71 11.34 12.32
C THR A 167 1.98 12.10 11.93
N PRO A 168 3.01 11.41 11.39
CA PRO A 168 4.20 12.06 10.84
C PRO A 168 3.86 13.11 9.78
N GLN A 169 4.63 14.18 9.72
CA GLN A 169 4.37 15.33 8.83
C GLN A 169 4.28 14.91 7.35
N ALA A 170 5.09 13.94 6.93
CA ALA A 170 5.09 13.46 5.55
C ALA A 170 3.79 12.74 5.16
N LEU A 171 3.08 12.13 6.12
CA LEU A 171 1.84 11.38 5.87
C LEU A 171 0.58 12.23 6.15
N LEU A 172 0.69 13.33 6.87
CA LEU A 172 -0.43 14.17 7.28
C LEU A 172 -1.28 14.68 6.10
N PRO A 173 -0.71 15.12 4.96
CA PRO A 173 -1.53 15.55 3.81
C PRO A 173 -2.44 14.44 3.26
N TYR A 174 -2.00 13.19 3.31
CA TYR A 174 -2.79 12.05 2.83
C TYR A 174 -3.92 11.70 3.77
N LEU A 175 -3.69 11.78 5.09
CA LEU A 175 -4.74 11.62 6.09
C LEU A 175 -5.81 12.71 5.93
N GLN A 176 -5.40 13.97 5.73
CA GLN A 176 -6.31 15.09 5.48
C GLN A 176 -7.09 14.89 4.17
N TYR A 177 -6.42 14.44 3.10
CA TYR A 177 -7.08 14.14 1.82
C TYR A 177 -8.10 13.01 1.96
N ALA A 178 -7.75 11.91 2.64
CA ALA A 178 -8.67 10.82 2.92
C ALA A 178 -9.90 11.30 3.69
N GLY A 179 -9.72 12.16 4.71
CA GLY A 179 -10.82 12.79 5.44
C GLY A 179 -11.70 13.68 4.57
N ALA A 180 -11.09 14.50 3.71
CA ALA A 180 -11.81 15.43 2.84
C ALA A 180 -12.72 14.71 1.81
N ILE A 181 -12.29 13.56 1.30
CA ILE A 181 -13.09 12.73 0.39
C ILE A 181 -13.96 11.70 1.10
N GLN A 182 -13.95 11.70 2.43
CA GLN A 182 -14.68 10.75 3.28
C GLN A 182 -14.33 9.28 2.98
N ALA A 183 -13.08 8.99 2.68
CA ALA A 183 -12.62 7.61 2.51
C ALA A 183 -12.71 6.86 3.85
N THR A 184 -13.48 5.78 3.88
CA THR A 184 -13.74 4.98 5.09
C THR A 184 -12.98 3.65 5.11
N SER A 185 -12.28 3.33 4.05
CA SER A 185 -11.53 2.07 3.91
C SER A 185 -10.35 2.21 2.97
N VAL A 186 -9.44 1.26 3.06
CA VAL A 186 -8.33 1.08 2.11
C VAL A 186 -8.40 -0.33 1.48
N PRO A 187 -7.99 -0.49 0.22
CA PRO A 187 -7.61 0.57 -0.71
C PRO A 187 -8.82 1.43 -1.11
N THR A 188 -8.57 2.71 -1.41
CA THR A 188 -9.53 3.57 -2.10
C THR A 188 -8.86 4.13 -3.35
N PHE A 189 -9.48 3.90 -4.51
CA PHE A 189 -9.01 4.36 -5.82
C PHE A 189 -9.84 5.55 -6.26
N ILE A 190 -9.18 6.62 -6.68
CA ILE A 190 -9.83 7.86 -7.09
C ILE A 190 -9.48 8.13 -8.57
N PHE A 191 -10.47 7.97 -9.44
CA PHE A 191 -10.44 8.24 -10.86
C PHE A 191 -11.18 9.57 -11.10
N ASN A 192 -10.48 10.71 -10.97
CA ASN A 192 -11.10 12.04 -11.01
C ASN A 192 -12.23 12.19 -9.99
N LYS A 193 -13.51 12.04 -10.40
CA LYS A 193 -14.70 12.15 -9.54
C LYS A 193 -15.24 10.78 -9.09
N GLU A 194 -14.82 9.72 -9.72
CA GLU A 194 -15.26 8.36 -9.38
C GLU A 194 -14.36 7.79 -8.29
N ILE A 195 -14.97 7.31 -7.21
CA ILE A 195 -14.26 6.74 -6.05
C ILE A 195 -14.71 5.29 -5.90
N LEU A 196 -13.74 4.38 -5.92
CA LEU A 196 -13.94 2.96 -5.70
C LEU A 196 -13.18 2.55 -4.43
N SER A 197 -13.82 1.82 -3.53
CA SER A 197 -13.23 1.47 -2.23
C SER A 197 -13.30 -0.02 -1.94
N GLY A 198 -12.28 -0.54 -1.24
CA GLY A 198 -12.21 -1.94 -0.81
C GLY A 198 -11.79 -2.89 -1.93
N VAL A 199 -12.42 -4.06 -1.97
CA VAL A 199 -12.10 -5.12 -2.93
C VAL A 199 -12.72 -4.78 -4.29
N VAL A 200 -11.97 -4.06 -5.11
CA VAL A 200 -12.38 -3.66 -6.47
C VAL A 200 -11.85 -4.67 -7.48
N SER A 201 -12.70 -5.12 -8.38
CA SER A 201 -12.34 -6.03 -9.47
C SER A 201 -11.57 -5.32 -10.59
N LYS A 202 -10.86 -6.09 -11.43
CA LYS A 202 -10.22 -5.55 -12.64
C LYS A 202 -11.22 -4.89 -13.59
N ASP A 203 -12.45 -5.42 -13.68
CA ASP A 203 -13.46 -4.88 -14.58
C ASP A 203 -14.02 -3.54 -14.09
N GLU A 204 -14.20 -3.36 -12.78
CA GLU A 204 -14.57 -2.07 -12.18
C GLU A 204 -13.47 -1.03 -12.41
N LEU A 205 -12.18 -1.40 -12.18
CA LEU A 205 -11.06 -0.50 -12.46
C LEU A 205 -10.97 -0.11 -13.94
N ARG A 206 -11.18 -1.07 -14.86
CA ARG A 206 -11.21 -0.80 -16.31
C ARG A 206 -12.39 0.10 -16.69
N GLN A 207 -13.55 -0.09 -16.04
CA GLN A 207 -14.72 0.76 -16.32
C GLN A 207 -14.46 2.20 -15.85
N ALA A 208 -13.93 2.39 -14.64
CA ALA A 208 -13.57 3.72 -14.14
C ALA A 208 -12.52 4.40 -15.04
N ALA A 209 -11.52 3.64 -15.50
CA ALA A 209 -10.53 4.15 -16.44
C ALA A 209 -11.15 4.61 -17.76
N ARG A 210 -12.08 3.85 -18.34
CA ARG A 210 -12.81 4.25 -19.56
C ARG A 210 -13.64 5.50 -19.34
N ASN A 211 -14.35 5.61 -18.20
CA ASN A 211 -15.16 6.78 -17.87
C ASN A 211 -14.32 8.05 -17.73
N MET A 212 -13.02 7.93 -17.44
CA MET A 212 -12.12 9.05 -17.28
C MET A 212 -11.49 9.51 -18.60
N THR A 213 -11.31 8.59 -19.56
CA THR A 213 -10.55 8.84 -20.81
C THR A 213 -11.44 8.98 -22.05
N GLY A 214 -12.74 8.70 -21.96
CA GLY A 214 -13.74 8.86 -23.00
C GLY A 214 -14.44 10.20 -22.91
#